data_1e9569a69a77b66ac1ef8e039983a332
#
_entry.id   1e9569a69a77b66ac1ef8e039983a332
#
_cell.length_a   1.000
_cell.length_b   1.000
_cell.length_c   1.000
_cell.angle_alpha   90.00
_cell.angle_beta   90.00
_cell.angle_gamma   90.00
#
_symmetry.space_group_name_H-M   'P 1'
#
loop_
_entity.id
_entity.type
_entity.pdbx_description
1 polymer ?
#
loop_
_entity_poly.entity_id
_entity_poly.type
_entity_poly.pdbx_seq_one_letter_code
_entity_poly.pdbx_strand_id
1 'polypeptide(L)'
;MHYTGTVWRPPYEASSLLLEVTAGCTHHKCKFCTLYDDIPFQFKMSPMEDIEADLQEVKGQFRLWNDNKVTRTFLVGANPFVLKATRLLQIASLIQKYFPTNKSIGCFSRITDIALKTEEELLELSKAGYDSLTIGIETGDDDALKFMNKGYEAKDIITQCKRLDNVGITYNFFYLTGISGTGKGEQGAKDTADICNQLHPQIIGANMLTIYPNSELYQEIQKGNWQKETEIEKYKELRTLVRYLDIPVWFAASGASNAIPIQATLDRKS
;
A
#
# COMPACT_ATOMS: atom_id res chain seq x y z
N MET A 1 19.18 -10.48 9.18
CA MET A 1 18.19 -9.74 8.34
C MET A 1 18.89 -8.61 7.62
N HIS A 2 18.81 -8.56 6.30
CA HIS A 2 19.32 -7.44 5.53
C HIS A 2 18.19 -6.43 5.29
N TYR A 3 18.47 -5.13 5.48
CA TYR A 3 17.58 -4.05 5.09
C TYR A 3 18.43 -2.96 4.41
N THR A 4 18.05 -2.60 3.20
CA THR A 4 18.84 -1.68 2.35
C THR A 4 18.65 -0.20 2.73
N GLY A 5 17.56 0.12 3.41
CA GLY A 5 17.22 1.49 3.82
C GLY A 5 16.12 1.48 4.86
N THR A 6 15.39 2.59 4.95
CA THR A 6 14.26 2.69 5.87
C THR A 6 13.17 1.67 5.53
N VAL A 7 12.76 0.89 6.52
CA VAL A 7 11.71 -0.13 6.37
C VAL A 7 10.35 0.51 6.62
N TRP A 8 9.52 0.52 5.60
CA TRP A 8 8.14 1.01 5.69
C TRP A 8 7.17 -0.17 5.78
N ARG A 9 6.22 -0.08 6.70
CA ARG A 9 5.14 -1.05 6.85
C ARG A 9 3.84 -0.37 7.32
N PRO A 10 2.68 -0.92 7.00
CA PRO A 10 1.42 -0.48 7.59
C PRO A 10 1.40 -0.77 9.11
N PRO A 11 0.70 0.05 9.92
CA PRO A 11 0.59 -0.19 11.37
C PRO A 11 0.05 -1.57 11.73
N TYR A 12 -0.89 -2.10 10.96
CA TYR A 12 -1.50 -3.42 11.18
C TYR A 12 -0.58 -4.61 10.85
N GLU A 13 0.59 -4.37 10.27
CA GLU A 13 1.64 -5.38 10.04
C GLU A 13 2.71 -5.40 11.16
N ALA A 14 2.39 -4.82 12.33
CA ALA A 14 3.36 -4.71 13.44
C ALA A 14 3.84 -6.06 13.98
N SER A 15 3.00 -7.10 13.88
CA SER A 15 3.30 -8.47 14.35
C SER A 15 3.76 -9.42 13.24
N SER A 16 3.83 -8.96 11.99
CA SER A 16 4.25 -9.78 10.86
C SER A 16 5.77 -9.92 10.81
N LEU A 17 6.25 -11.05 10.30
CA LEU A 17 7.65 -11.15 9.88
C LEU A 17 7.87 -10.19 8.70
N LEU A 18 8.73 -9.20 8.86
CA LEU A 18 9.09 -8.29 7.78
C LEU A 18 10.27 -8.89 7.00
N LEU A 19 10.11 -9.08 5.69
CA LEU A 19 11.10 -9.69 4.81
C LEU A 19 11.37 -8.75 3.63
N GLU A 20 12.59 -8.22 3.51
CA GLU A 20 12.97 -7.40 2.36
C GLU A 20 13.13 -8.27 1.11
N VAL A 21 12.36 -7.96 0.08
CA VAL A 21 12.46 -8.63 -1.22
C VAL A 21 12.74 -7.65 -2.35
N THR A 22 12.52 -6.36 -2.09
CA THR A 22 12.86 -5.26 -2.99
C THR A 22 13.24 -4.02 -2.18
N ALA A 23 14.08 -3.16 -2.73
CA ALA A 23 14.37 -1.82 -2.22
C ALA A 23 14.11 -0.78 -3.31
N GLY A 24 13.59 0.39 -2.93
CA GLY A 24 13.20 1.44 -3.86
C GLY A 24 11.86 1.18 -4.56
N CYS A 25 11.51 2.05 -5.52
CA CYS A 25 10.22 2.04 -6.23
C CYS A 25 10.42 2.01 -7.74
N THR A 26 9.75 1.07 -8.43
CA THR A 26 9.86 0.96 -9.90
C THR A 26 9.30 2.19 -10.63
N HIS A 27 8.37 2.90 -10.03
CA HIS A 27 7.79 4.12 -10.61
C HIS A 27 8.61 5.37 -10.26
N HIS A 28 8.80 5.63 -8.97
CA HIS A 28 9.61 6.74 -8.41
C HIS A 28 9.40 8.11 -9.10
N LYS A 29 8.15 8.42 -9.45
CA LYS A 29 7.76 9.64 -10.19
C LYS A 29 6.60 10.40 -9.56
N CYS A 30 6.10 9.92 -8.40
CA CYS A 30 5.01 10.60 -7.73
C CYS A 30 5.53 11.90 -7.12
N LYS A 31 4.97 13.06 -7.50
CA LYS A 31 5.46 14.37 -7.09
C LYS A 31 5.54 14.61 -5.58
N PHE A 32 4.70 13.93 -4.81
CA PHE A 32 4.66 14.05 -3.35
C PHE A 32 5.60 13.11 -2.60
N CYS A 33 6.10 12.04 -3.27
CA CYS A 33 6.75 10.92 -2.59
C CYS A 33 8.27 11.11 -2.53
N THR A 34 8.83 10.97 -1.32
CA THR A 34 10.27 11.05 -1.04
C THR A 34 10.77 9.83 -0.24
N LEU A 35 9.94 8.77 -0.14
CA LEU A 35 10.18 7.66 0.79
C LEU A 35 11.47 6.86 0.50
N TYR A 36 12.00 6.94 -0.71
CA TYR A 36 13.18 6.20 -1.15
C TYR A 36 14.28 7.09 -1.73
N ASP A 37 14.28 8.39 -1.38
CA ASP A 37 15.31 9.33 -1.82
C ASP A 37 16.65 9.12 -1.07
N ASP A 38 16.63 8.36 0.03
CA ASP A 38 17.79 8.03 0.86
C ASP A 38 18.66 6.89 0.30
N ILE A 39 18.21 6.20 -0.75
CA ILE A 39 18.95 5.12 -1.38
C ILE A 39 19.54 5.54 -2.75
N PRO A 40 20.75 5.05 -3.13
CA PRO A 40 21.47 5.55 -4.31
C PRO A 40 21.01 4.93 -5.64
N PHE A 41 19.85 4.29 -5.69
CA PHE A 41 19.28 3.66 -6.88
C PHE A 41 17.75 3.75 -6.85
N GLN A 42 17.11 3.68 -8.02
CA GLN A 42 15.65 3.76 -8.12
C GLN A 42 14.96 2.49 -7.61
N PHE A 43 15.46 1.32 -8.01
CA PHE A 43 14.84 0.02 -7.66
C PHE A 43 15.87 -1.11 -7.74
N LYS A 44 15.78 -2.05 -6.79
CA LYS A 44 16.59 -3.28 -6.76
C LYS A 44 15.77 -4.43 -6.18
N MET A 45 15.93 -5.62 -6.76
CA MET A 45 15.42 -6.87 -6.18
C MET A 45 16.48 -7.46 -5.25
N SER A 46 16.07 -7.94 -4.08
CA SER A 46 16.98 -8.71 -3.20
C SER A 46 17.34 -10.04 -3.87
N PRO A 47 18.62 -10.47 -3.86
CA PRO A 47 19.01 -11.82 -4.27
C PRO A 47 18.22 -12.89 -3.49
N MET A 48 17.96 -14.06 -4.11
CA MET A 48 17.26 -15.15 -3.40
C MET A 48 18.08 -15.70 -2.24
N GLU A 49 19.39 -15.67 -2.37
CA GLU A 49 20.35 -16.09 -1.36
C GLU A 49 20.25 -15.23 -0.10
N ASP A 50 20.09 -13.92 -0.26
CA ASP A 50 19.93 -12.98 0.87
C ASP A 50 18.57 -13.20 1.56
N ILE A 51 17.50 -13.39 0.78
CA ILE A 51 16.16 -13.72 1.29
C ILE A 51 16.20 -15.04 2.08
N GLU A 52 16.86 -16.06 1.56
CA GLU A 52 16.99 -17.35 2.25
C GLU A 52 17.84 -17.24 3.51
N ALA A 53 18.94 -16.50 3.47
CA ALA A 53 19.79 -16.24 4.63
C ALA A 53 19.03 -15.53 5.76
N ASP A 54 18.19 -14.54 5.41
CA ASP A 54 17.33 -13.86 6.38
C ASP A 54 16.35 -14.81 7.06
N LEU A 55 15.68 -15.67 6.28
CA LEU A 55 14.75 -16.66 6.82
C LEU A 55 15.46 -17.66 7.73
N GLN A 56 16.70 -18.06 7.40
CA GLN A 56 17.54 -18.93 8.24
C GLN A 56 17.91 -18.25 9.56
N GLU A 57 18.33 -16.99 9.51
CA GLU A 57 18.68 -16.21 10.69
C GLU A 57 17.50 -16.11 11.65
N VAL A 58 16.31 -15.69 11.14
CA VAL A 58 15.09 -15.59 11.94
C VAL A 58 14.71 -16.92 12.55
N LYS A 59 14.75 -18.01 11.78
CA LYS A 59 14.47 -19.36 12.30
C LYS A 59 15.43 -19.76 13.41
N GLY A 60 16.70 -19.39 13.30
CA GLY A 60 17.70 -19.61 14.36
C GLY A 60 17.36 -18.86 15.64
N GLN A 61 16.94 -17.60 15.53
CA GLN A 61 16.54 -16.79 16.68
C GLN A 61 15.27 -17.34 17.36
N PHE A 62 14.25 -17.71 16.62
CA PHE A 62 12.99 -18.29 17.17
C PHE A 62 13.23 -19.62 17.88
N ARG A 63 14.20 -20.45 17.45
CA ARG A 63 14.60 -21.66 18.17
C ARG A 63 15.11 -21.37 19.57
N LEU A 64 15.84 -20.27 19.77
CA LEU A 64 16.34 -19.87 21.08
C LEU A 64 15.23 -19.43 22.03
N TRP A 65 14.12 -18.90 21.49
CA TRP A 65 12.97 -18.42 22.27
C TRP A 65 11.83 -19.44 22.38
N ASN A 66 12.02 -20.67 21.83
CA ASN A 66 11.01 -21.74 21.77
C ASN A 66 9.67 -21.29 21.11
N ASP A 67 9.74 -20.27 20.25
CA ASP A 67 8.59 -19.74 19.52
C ASP A 67 8.82 -19.92 18.02
N ASN A 68 8.06 -20.82 17.38
CA ASN A 68 8.17 -21.12 15.95
C ASN A 68 6.94 -20.63 15.15
N LYS A 69 6.16 -19.71 15.71
CA LYS A 69 4.86 -19.36 15.15
C LYS A 69 4.90 -18.08 14.32
N VAL A 70 5.65 -18.08 13.22
CA VAL A 70 5.44 -17.09 12.17
C VAL A 70 4.21 -17.51 11.37
N THR A 71 3.08 -16.83 11.56
CA THR A 71 1.82 -17.12 10.87
C THR A 71 1.58 -16.20 9.69
N ARG A 72 2.27 -15.05 9.66
CA ARG A 72 2.15 -14.03 8.63
C ARG A 72 3.51 -13.41 8.32
N THR A 73 3.78 -13.20 7.03
CA THR A 73 4.94 -12.48 6.52
C THR A 73 4.47 -11.27 5.72
N PHE A 74 5.11 -10.13 5.91
CA PHE A 74 4.91 -8.95 5.07
C PHE A 74 6.18 -8.66 4.28
N LEU A 75 6.09 -8.72 2.96
CA LEU A 75 7.21 -8.41 2.07
C LEU A 75 7.40 -6.91 2.01
N VAL A 76 8.57 -6.43 2.42
CA VAL A 76 8.90 -5.00 2.42
C VAL A 76 9.61 -4.57 1.14
N GLY A 77 9.48 -3.28 0.85
CA GLY A 77 9.87 -2.56 -0.36
C GLY A 77 8.73 -1.62 -0.76
N ALA A 78 8.93 -0.74 -1.74
CA ALA A 78 7.86 0.18 -2.16
C ALA A 78 6.68 -0.53 -2.84
N ASN A 79 6.99 -1.52 -3.66
CA ASN A 79 6.00 -2.28 -4.41
C ASN A 79 6.49 -3.69 -4.77
N PRO A 80 6.68 -4.58 -3.78
CA PRO A 80 7.15 -5.95 -4.01
C PRO A 80 6.28 -6.73 -4.99
N PHE A 81 4.98 -6.42 -5.09
CA PHE A 81 4.08 -7.10 -6.01
C PHE A 81 4.39 -6.86 -7.49
N VAL A 82 5.30 -5.91 -7.82
CA VAL A 82 5.83 -5.73 -9.19
C VAL A 82 6.64 -6.94 -9.69
N LEU A 83 7.21 -7.73 -8.77
CA LEU A 83 8.00 -8.91 -9.13
C LEU A 83 7.17 -9.88 -9.96
N LYS A 84 7.83 -10.58 -10.88
CA LYS A 84 7.19 -11.65 -11.68
C LYS A 84 6.53 -12.68 -10.75
N ALA A 85 5.40 -13.24 -11.15
CA ALA A 85 4.69 -14.26 -10.37
C ALA A 85 5.59 -15.45 -10.01
N THR A 86 6.41 -15.91 -10.92
CA THR A 86 7.39 -16.98 -10.66
C THR A 86 8.35 -16.64 -9.51
N ARG A 87 8.80 -15.39 -9.41
CA ARG A 87 9.66 -14.95 -8.31
C ARG A 87 8.91 -14.89 -6.98
N LEU A 88 7.70 -14.37 -6.99
CA LEU A 88 6.83 -14.33 -5.81
C LEU A 88 6.50 -15.74 -5.31
N LEU A 89 6.25 -16.70 -6.20
CA LEU A 89 6.03 -18.11 -5.85
C LEU A 89 7.28 -18.76 -5.24
N GLN A 90 8.47 -18.46 -5.75
CA GLN A 90 9.74 -18.90 -5.14
C GLN A 90 9.91 -18.36 -3.73
N ILE A 91 9.60 -17.08 -3.51
CA ILE A 91 9.64 -16.46 -2.17
C ILE A 91 8.64 -17.14 -1.22
N ALA A 92 7.40 -17.37 -1.67
CA ALA A 92 6.39 -18.10 -0.89
C ALA A 92 6.87 -19.51 -0.50
N SER A 93 7.49 -20.21 -1.44
CA SER A 93 8.06 -21.56 -1.20
C SER A 93 9.18 -21.52 -0.16
N LEU A 94 10.05 -20.52 -0.18
CA LEU A 94 11.08 -20.35 0.85
C LEU A 94 10.47 -20.04 2.21
N ILE A 95 9.48 -19.15 2.29
CA ILE A 95 8.78 -18.85 3.53
C ILE A 95 8.18 -20.13 4.11
N GLN A 96 7.49 -20.93 3.31
CA GLN A 96 6.91 -22.21 3.73
C GLN A 96 7.96 -23.23 4.18
N LYS A 97 9.11 -23.30 3.51
CA LYS A 97 10.24 -24.17 3.90
C LYS A 97 10.75 -23.87 5.30
N TYR A 98 10.89 -22.58 5.64
CA TYR A 98 11.43 -22.16 6.93
C TYR A 98 10.35 -22.02 8.01
N PHE A 99 9.15 -21.58 7.64
CA PHE A 99 8.00 -21.35 8.52
C PHE A 99 6.73 -22.04 8.01
N PRO A 100 6.58 -23.36 8.20
CA PRO A 100 5.40 -24.11 7.75
C PRO A 100 4.08 -23.63 8.37
N THR A 101 4.15 -22.87 9.46
CA THR A 101 2.98 -22.25 10.11
C THR A 101 2.53 -20.95 9.44
N ASN A 102 3.33 -20.39 8.52
CA ASN A 102 2.96 -19.21 7.77
C ASN A 102 1.79 -19.53 6.82
N LYS A 103 0.71 -18.78 6.94
CA LYS A 103 -0.51 -18.99 6.14
C LYS A 103 -0.85 -17.77 5.28
N SER A 104 -0.13 -16.67 5.48
CA SER A 104 -0.52 -15.38 4.96
C SER A 104 0.72 -14.57 4.58
N ILE A 105 0.72 -14.05 3.36
CA ILE A 105 1.78 -13.19 2.81
C ILE A 105 1.14 -11.91 2.30
N GLY A 106 1.50 -10.78 2.92
CA GLY A 106 1.10 -9.46 2.47
C GLY A 106 2.25 -8.69 1.84
N CYS A 107 1.96 -7.66 1.06
CA CYS A 107 2.95 -6.71 0.56
C CYS A 107 2.33 -5.42 0.08
N PHE A 108 3.17 -4.41 -0.15
CA PHE A 108 2.76 -3.23 -0.90
C PHE A 108 2.62 -3.54 -2.39
N SER A 109 1.64 -2.88 -3.01
CA SER A 109 1.39 -2.94 -4.45
C SER A 109 0.97 -1.57 -4.98
N ARG A 110 1.27 -1.32 -6.25
CA ARG A 110 0.60 -0.30 -7.04
C ARG A 110 -0.46 -0.97 -7.92
N ILE A 111 -1.43 -0.21 -8.36
CA ILE A 111 -2.47 -0.70 -9.32
C ILE A 111 -1.82 -1.28 -10.59
N THR A 112 -0.77 -0.62 -11.08
CA THR A 112 -0.01 -1.07 -12.26
C THR A 112 0.70 -2.42 -12.06
N ASP A 113 1.04 -2.79 -10.84
CA ASP A 113 1.74 -4.06 -10.56
C ASP A 113 0.79 -5.26 -10.69
N ILE A 114 -0.49 -5.06 -10.36
CA ILE A 114 -1.55 -6.07 -10.53
C ILE A 114 -1.78 -6.30 -12.02
N ALA A 115 -1.81 -5.22 -12.83
CA ALA A 115 -1.99 -5.28 -14.27
C ALA A 115 -0.88 -6.07 -15.01
N LEU A 116 0.29 -6.25 -14.40
CA LEU A 116 1.39 -7.05 -14.96
C LEU A 116 1.19 -8.56 -14.85
N LYS A 117 0.13 -9.03 -14.20
CA LYS A 117 -0.14 -10.45 -13.95
C LYS A 117 -1.36 -10.93 -14.70
N THR A 118 -1.32 -12.17 -15.17
CA THR A 118 -2.51 -12.83 -15.72
C THR A 118 -3.46 -13.27 -14.61
N GLU A 119 -4.68 -13.69 -14.97
CA GLU A 119 -5.65 -14.24 -14.00
C GLU A 119 -5.12 -15.53 -13.37
N GLU A 120 -4.48 -16.38 -14.18
CA GLU A 120 -3.87 -17.62 -13.72
C GLU A 120 -2.75 -17.35 -12.73
N GLU A 121 -1.87 -16.38 -13.01
CA GLU A 121 -0.79 -15.98 -12.11
C GLU A 121 -1.34 -15.43 -10.78
N LEU A 122 -2.39 -14.60 -10.81
CA LEU A 122 -3.03 -14.11 -9.60
C LEU A 122 -3.64 -15.25 -8.77
N LEU A 123 -4.29 -16.22 -9.43
CA LEU A 123 -4.85 -17.39 -8.77
C LEU A 123 -3.77 -18.28 -8.13
N GLU A 124 -2.64 -18.48 -8.81
CA GLU A 124 -1.51 -19.22 -8.25
C GLU A 124 -0.91 -18.51 -7.04
N LEU A 125 -0.77 -17.19 -7.08
CA LEU A 125 -0.29 -16.38 -5.96
C LEU A 125 -1.25 -16.46 -4.77
N SER A 126 -2.56 -16.38 -5.00
CA SER A 126 -3.56 -16.57 -3.95
C SER A 126 -3.40 -17.94 -3.27
N LYS A 127 -3.29 -19.02 -4.04
CA LYS A 127 -3.07 -20.38 -3.54
C LYS A 127 -1.74 -20.53 -2.77
N ALA A 128 -0.72 -19.74 -3.12
CA ALA A 128 0.57 -19.73 -2.45
C ALA A 128 0.57 -18.91 -1.15
N GLY A 129 -0.58 -18.30 -0.79
CA GLY A 129 -0.77 -17.57 0.47
C GLY A 129 -0.65 -16.06 0.35
N TYR A 130 -0.54 -15.48 -0.86
CA TYR A 130 -0.68 -14.04 -1.05
C TYR A 130 -2.15 -13.67 -0.86
N ASP A 131 -2.49 -13.14 0.29
CA ASP A 131 -3.87 -12.93 0.71
C ASP A 131 -4.23 -11.46 1.00
N SER A 132 -3.26 -10.57 1.04
CA SER A 132 -3.53 -9.16 1.36
C SER A 132 -2.52 -8.21 0.72
N LEU A 133 -3.00 -7.31 -0.13
CA LEU A 133 -2.21 -6.24 -0.73
C LEU A 133 -2.52 -4.91 -0.07
N THR A 134 -1.49 -4.13 0.26
CA THR A 134 -1.64 -2.73 0.67
C THR A 134 -1.37 -1.84 -0.54
N ILE A 135 -2.39 -1.16 -1.01
CA ILE A 135 -2.38 -0.41 -2.27
C ILE A 135 -2.49 1.08 -1.99
N GLY A 136 -1.50 1.85 -2.41
CA GLY A 136 -1.56 3.31 -2.38
C GLY A 136 -2.39 3.82 -3.55
N ILE A 137 -3.73 3.88 -3.40
CA ILE A 137 -4.61 4.48 -4.41
C ILE A 137 -4.53 6.01 -4.37
N GLU A 138 -4.27 6.57 -3.19
CA GLU A 138 -4.17 7.98 -2.79
C GLU A 138 -5.48 8.75 -2.95
N THR A 139 -6.20 8.61 -4.05
CA THR A 139 -7.48 9.26 -4.34
C THR A 139 -8.16 8.59 -5.52
N GLY A 140 -9.46 8.88 -5.72
CA GLY A 140 -10.22 8.57 -6.93
C GLY A 140 -10.34 9.74 -7.90
N ASP A 141 -9.73 10.88 -7.60
CA ASP A 141 -9.71 12.09 -8.43
C ASP A 141 -8.68 11.95 -9.56
N ASP A 142 -9.13 11.76 -10.80
CA ASP A 142 -8.26 11.58 -11.97
C ASP A 142 -7.36 12.79 -12.25
N ASP A 143 -7.82 14.01 -11.98
CA ASP A 143 -7.00 15.20 -12.14
C ASP A 143 -5.86 15.22 -11.13
N ALA A 144 -6.13 14.82 -9.88
CA ALA A 144 -5.10 14.68 -8.84
C ALA A 144 -4.14 13.53 -9.17
N LEU A 145 -4.63 12.36 -9.58
CA LEU A 145 -3.81 11.22 -9.99
C LEU A 145 -2.85 11.60 -11.12
N LYS A 146 -3.36 12.32 -12.13
CA LYS A 146 -2.58 12.84 -13.26
C LYS A 146 -1.56 13.88 -12.82
N PHE A 147 -1.98 14.89 -12.04
CA PHE A 147 -1.09 15.95 -11.57
C PHE A 147 0.04 15.35 -10.71
N MET A 148 -0.28 14.44 -9.81
CA MET A 148 0.68 13.76 -8.93
C MET A 148 1.51 12.68 -9.62
N ASN A 149 1.28 12.45 -10.92
CA ASN A 149 2.02 11.49 -11.74
C ASN A 149 1.94 10.05 -11.19
N LYS A 150 0.74 9.60 -10.82
CA LYS A 150 0.52 8.23 -10.30
C LYS A 150 0.67 7.15 -11.37
N GLY A 151 0.43 7.49 -12.66
CA GLY A 151 0.61 6.61 -13.81
C GLY A 151 -0.54 5.63 -14.04
N TYR A 152 -1.74 5.91 -13.49
CA TYR A 152 -2.99 5.21 -13.73
C TYR A 152 -4.18 6.14 -13.46
N GLU A 153 -5.37 5.76 -13.88
CA GLU A 153 -6.63 6.46 -13.68
C GLU A 153 -7.53 5.71 -12.69
N ALA A 154 -8.55 6.37 -12.18
CA ALA A 154 -9.52 5.83 -11.24
C ALA A 154 -10.18 4.52 -11.72
N LYS A 155 -10.49 4.42 -13.01
CA LYS A 155 -11.03 3.19 -13.62
C LYS A 155 -10.11 1.98 -13.51
N ASP A 156 -8.79 2.21 -13.49
CA ASP A 156 -7.79 1.14 -13.35
C ASP A 156 -7.83 0.54 -11.94
N ILE A 157 -8.12 1.37 -10.91
CA ILE A 157 -8.33 0.90 -9.54
C ILE A 157 -9.46 -0.13 -9.52
N ILE A 158 -10.62 0.21 -10.09
CA ILE A 158 -11.78 -0.67 -10.15
C ILE A 158 -11.43 -1.95 -10.90
N THR A 159 -10.84 -1.81 -12.08
CA THR A 159 -10.52 -2.96 -12.94
C THR A 159 -9.59 -3.94 -12.24
N GLN A 160 -8.49 -3.46 -11.65
CA GLN A 160 -7.49 -4.34 -11.06
C GLN A 160 -7.94 -4.93 -9.72
N CYS A 161 -8.67 -4.17 -8.89
CA CYS A 161 -9.18 -4.70 -7.63
C CYS A 161 -10.28 -5.76 -7.83
N LYS A 162 -11.14 -5.63 -8.85
CA LYS A 162 -12.09 -6.70 -9.21
C LYS A 162 -11.39 -8.01 -9.61
N ARG A 163 -10.21 -7.93 -10.24
CA ARG A 163 -9.39 -9.12 -10.53
C ARG A 163 -8.88 -9.79 -9.26
N LEU A 164 -8.50 -8.98 -8.25
CA LEU A 164 -8.12 -9.51 -6.94
C LEU A 164 -9.31 -10.17 -6.23
N ASP A 165 -10.50 -9.54 -6.25
CA ASP A 165 -11.73 -10.11 -5.71
C ASP A 165 -12.03 -11.49 -6.32
N ASN A 166 -11.90 -11.63 -7.63
CA ASN A 166 -12.18 -12.87 -8.36
C ASN A 166 -11.29 -14.05 -7.93
N VAL A 167 -10.08 -13.78 -7.45
CA VAL A 167 -9.12 -14.81 -7.02
C VAL A 167 -8.98 -14.91 -5.50
N GLY A 168 -9.74 -14.10 -4.75
CA GLY A 168 -9.77 -14.13 -3.29
C GLY A 168 -8.53 -13.46 -2.63
N ILE A 169 -7.82 -12.59 -3.31
CA ILE A 169 -6.76 -11.75 -2.71
C ILE A 169 -7.42 -10.49 -2.16
N THR A 170 -7.43 -10.32 -0.84
CA THR A 170 -7.95 -9.12 -0.20
C THR A 170 -7.00 -7.94 -0.36
N TYR A 171 -7.48 -6.74 -0.12
CA TYR A 171 -6.65 -5.54 -0.23
C TYR A 171 -7.07 -4.46 0.75
N ASN A 172 -6.09 -3.60 1.07
CA ASN A 172 -6.25 -2.42 1.90
C ASN A 172 -5.85 -1.20 1.07
N PHE A 173 -6.56 -0.09 1.22
CA PHE A 173 -6.22 1.14 0.53
C PHE A 173 -5.53 2.13 1.44
N PHE A 174 -4.48 2.78 0.92
CA PHE A 174 -4.04 4.06 1.44
C PHE A 174 -4.67 5.17 0.63
N TYR A 175 -5.34 6.07 1.34
CA TYR A 175 -5.89 7.32 0.88
C TYR A 175 -5.05 8.47 1.43
N LEU A 176 -4.77 9.47 0.60
CA LEU A 176 -3.93 10.58 0.98
C LEU A 176 -4.74 11.88 1.00
N THR A 177 -5.25 12.22 2.18
CA THR A 177 -6.08 13.41 2.41
C THR A 177 -5.34 14.68 2.04
N GLY A 178 -5.97 15.55 1.27
CA GLY A 178 -5.40 16.80 0.80
C GLY A 178 -4.66 16.72 -0.53
N ILE A 179 -4.64 15.55 -1.18
CA ILE A 179 -3.88 15.35 -2.42
C ILE A 179 -4.49 16.09 -3.64
N SER A 180 -5.79 16.35 -3.62
CA SER A 180 -6.47 17.10 -4.68
C SER A 180 -6.18 18.61 -4.60
N GLY A 181 -5.73 19.12 -3.46
CA GLY A 181 -5.42 20.52 -3.21
C GLY A 181 -6.62 21.38 -2.85
N THR A 182 -6.34 22.63 -2.46
CA THR A 182 -7.33 23.61 -1.96
C THR A 182 -8.59 23.65 -2.80
N GLY A 183 -9.75 23.52 -2.14
CA GLY A 183 -11.09 23.63 -2.72
C GLY A 183 -11.55 22.40 -3.51
N LYS A 184 -10.73 21.36 -3.68
CA LYS A 184 -11.05 20.16 -4.48
C LYS A 184 -11.22 18.89 -3.65
N GLY A 185 -10.74 18.85 -2.41
CA GLY A 185 -10.70 17.63 -1.60
C GLY A 185 -12.06 16.99 -1.35
N GLU A 186 -13.12 17.76 -1.09
CA GLU A 186 -14.46 17.19 -0.90
C GLU A 186 -14.97 16.50 -2.18
N GLN A 187 -14.62 16.98 -3.37
CA GLN A 187 -14.98 16.28 -4.61
C GLN A 187 -14.11 15.03 -4.79
N GLY A 188 -12.80 15.14 -4.60
CA GLY A 188 -11.90 13.96 -4.65
C GLY A 188 -12.29 12.87 -3.66
N ALA A 189 -12.81 13.24 -2.48
CA ALA A 189 -13.35 12.29 -1.52
C ALA A 189 -14.62 11.57 -2.02
N LYS A 190 -15.51 12.27 -2.73
CA LYS A 190 -16.69 11.65 -3.36
C LYS A 190 -16.28 10.69 -4.45
N ASP A 191 -15.40 11.12 -5.36
CA ASP A 191 -14.90 10.29 -6.45
C ASP A 191 -14.20 9.03 -5.90
N THR A 192 -13.46 9.17 -4.79
CA THR A 192 -12.85 8.03 -4.09
C THR A 192 -13.90 7.10 -3.47
N ALA A 193 -14.93 7.64 -2.83
CA ALA A 193 -16.01 6.84 -2.27
C ALA A 193 -16.77 6.07 -3.35
N ASP A 194 -17.02 6.70 -4.50
CA ASP A 194 -17.71 6.06 -5.64
C ASP A 194 -16.91 4.85 -6.19
N ILE A 195 -15.58 4.93 -6.17
CA ILE A 195 -14.70 3.80 -6.51
C ILE A 195 -14.78 2.73 -5.42
N CYS A 196 -14.58 3.11 -4.16
CA CYS A 196 -14.56 2.17 -3.04
C CYS A 196 -15.89 1.41 -2.91
N ASN A 197 -17.03 2.07 -3.17
CA ASN A 197 -18.36 1.47 -3.11
C ASN A 197 -18.62 0.38 -4.18
N GLN A 198 -17.74 0.26 -5.17
CA GLN A 198 -17.78 -0.81 -6.19
C GLN A 198 -16.83 -1.97 -5.86
N LEU A 199 -16.11 -1.90 -4.73
CA LEU A 199 -14.99 -2.76 -4.37
C LEU A 199 -15.12 -3.26 -2.92
N HIS A 200 -14.19 -4.11 -2.46
CA HIS A 200 -14.24 -4.72 -1.14
C HIS A 200 -12.94 -4.50 -0.32
N PRO A 201 -12.44 -3.26 -0.19
CA PRO A 201 -11.26 -3.02 0.66
C PRO A 201 -11.58 -3.39 2.11
N GLN A 202 -10.64 -4.09 2.77
CA GLN A 202 -10.80 -4.44 4.18
C GLN A 202 -10.53 -3.23 5.09
N ILE A 203 -9.56 -2.41 4.67
CA ILE A 203 -9.11 -1.21 5.41
C ILE A 203 -9.00 -0.05 4.43
N ILE A 204 -9.46 1.13 4.85
CA ILE A 204 -9.08 2.40 4.23
C ILE A 204 -8.27 3.19 5.26
N GLY A 205 -6.95 3.26 5.01
CA GLY A 205 -6.02 4.03 5.82
C GLY A 205 -5.88 5.45 5.26
N ALA A 206 -6.49 6.44 5.89
CA ALA A 206 -6.46 7.83 5.45
C ALA A 206 -5.38 8.61 6.20
N ASN A 207 -4.29 8.95 5.52
CA ASN A 207 -3.22 9.79 6.07
C ASN A 207 -3.27 11.18 5.46
N MET A 208 -2.95 12.20 6.24
CA MET A 208 -2.85 13.57 5.71
C MET A 208 -1.54 13.72 4.92
N LEU A 209 -1.65 14.35 3.75
CA LEU A 209 -0.50 14.64 2.90
C LEU A 209 0.52 15.51 3.64
N THR A 210 1.72 14.97 3.79
CA THR A 210 2.90 15.70 4.27
C THR A 210 3.72 16.15 3.08
N ILE A 211 4.04 17.43 3.01
CA ILE A 211 4.80 18.03 1.89
C ILE A 211 6.23 18.21 2.37
N TYR A 212 7.14 17.45 1.78
CA TYR A 212 8.56 17.54 2.09
C TYR A 212 9.27 18.54 1.19
N PRO A 213 10.23 19.34 1.72
CA PRO A 213 10.93 20.38 0.94
C PRO A 213 11.70 19.86 -0.28
N ASN A 214 12.14 18.60 -0.24
CA ASN A 214 12.84 17.92 -1.35
C ASN A 214 11.89 17.29 -2.38
N SER A 215 10.55 17.33 -2.17
CA SER A 215 9.59 16.77 -3.11
C SER A 215 9.37 17.67 -4.32
N GLU A 216 9.04 17.07 -5.47
CA GLU A 216 8.61 17.82 -6.66
C GLU A 216 7.34 18.64 -6.36
N LEU A 217 6.42 18.11 -5.55
CA LEU A 217 5.21 18.81 -5.14
C LEU A 217 5.52 20.13 -4.42
N TYR A 218 6.54 20.17 -3.57
CA TYR A 218 6.97 21.42 -2.95
C TYR A 218 7.39 22.46 -3.98
N GLN A 219 8.10 22.04 -5.05
CA GLN A 219 8.47 22.93 -6.15
C GLN A 219 7.25 23.45 -6.92
N GLU A 220 6.25 22.59 -7.15
CA GLU A 220 4.98 23.00 -7.80
C GLU A 220 4.22 24.03 -6.96
N ILE A 221 4.25 23.92 -5.63
CA ILE A 221 3.70 24.95 -4.73
C ILE A 221 4.44 26.27 -4.88
N GLN A 222 5.78 26.25 -4.90
CA GLN A 222 6.59 27.49 -5.07
C GLN A 222 6.32 28.18 -6.41
N LYS A 223 5.99 27.42 -7.45
CA LYS A 223 5.61 27.94 -8.78
C LYS A 223 4.15 28.43 -8.85
N GLY A 224 3.34 28.19 -7.80
CA GLY A 224 1.91 28.52 -7.78
C GLY A 224 1.03 27.55 -8.58
N ASN A 225 1.56 26.40 -9.02
CA ASN A 225 0.82 25.41 -9.80
C ASN A 225 -0.12 24.54 -8.97
N TRP A 226 0.10 24.48 -7.66
CA TRP A 226 -0.71 23.70 -6.73
C TRP A 226 -0.71 24.36 -5.34
N GLN A 227 -1.84 24.28 -4.64
CA GLN A 227 -2.01 24.85 -3.31
C GLN A 227 -2.46 23.76 -2.34
N LYS A 228 -1.81 23.72 -1.18
CA LYS A 228 -2.15 22.77 -0.12
C LYS A 228 -3.50 23.15 0.53
N GLU A 229 -4.27 22.15 0.87
CA GLU A 229 -5.43 22.31 1.73
C GLU A 229 -5.08 22.82 3.12
N THR A 230 -5.96 23.62 3.70
CA THR A 230 -5.94 23.95 5.12
C THR A 230 -6.32 22.71 5.94
N GLU A 231 -5.98 22.70 7.23
CA GLU A 231 -6.37 21.60 8.11
C GLU A 231 -7.91 21.43 8.17
N ILE A 232 -8.66 22.52 8.11
CA ILE A 232 -10.13 22.49 8.11
C ILE A 232 -10.66 21.84 6.82
N GLU A 233 -10.08 22.14 5.67
CA GLU A 233 -10.45 21.51 4.38
C GLU A 233 -10.19 20.00 4.43
N LYS A 234 -9.04 19.55 4.94
CA LYS A 234 -8.72 18.12 5.09
C LYS A 234 -9.74 17.39 5.97
N TYR A 235 -10.20 17.98 7.08
CA TYR A 235 -11.24 17.36 7.90
C TYR A 235 -12.61 17.36 7.24
N LYS A 236 -12.94 18.35 6.41
CA LYS A 236 -14.14 18.33 5.57
C LYS A 236 -14.07 17.23 4.52
N GLU A 237 -12.91 17.06 3.89
CA GLU A 237 -12.62 15.98 2.96
C GLU A 237 -12.81 14.61 3.62
N LEU A 238 -12.16 14.35 4.78
CA LEU A 238 -12.34 13.10 5.53
C LEU A 238 -13.80 12.85 5.91
N ARG A 239 -14.50 13.87 6.41
CA ARG A 239 -15.93 13.77 6.70
C ARG A 239 -16.74 13.41 5.48
N THR A 240 -16.41 13.99 4.33
CA THR A 240 -17.08 13.71 3.06
C THR A 240 -16.81 12.27 2.64
N LEU A 241 -15.55 11.80 2.67
CA LEU A 241 -15.22 10.42 2.37
C LEU A 241 -16.05 9.43 3.21
N VAL A 242 -16.01 9.57 4.54
CA VAL A 242 -16.76 8.69 5.46
C VAL A 242 -18.27 8.77 5.20
N ARG A 243 -18.80 9.95 4.87
CA ARG A 243 -20.24 10.13 4.60
C ARG A 243 -20.70 9.43 3.33
N TYR A 244 -19.85 9.37 2.31
CA TYR A 244 -20.20 8.79 1.00
C TYR A 244 -19.79 7.33 0.85
N LEU A 245 -18.94 6.79 1.75
CA LEU A 245 -18.69 5.35 1.80
C LEU A 245 -19.97 4.60 2.22
N ASP A 246 -20.35 3.60 1.43
CA ASP A 246 -21.53 2.75 1.63
C ASP A 246 -21.16 1.26 1.60
N ILE A 247 -20.01 0.94 2.15
CA ILE A 247 -19.47 -0.42 2.26
C ILE A 247 -19.02 -0.71 3.70
N PRO A 248 -19.10 -1.97 4.15
CA PRO A 248 -18.48 -2.36 5.40
C PRO A 248 -16.95 -2.28 5.25
N VAL A 249 -16.30 -1.44 6.02
CA VAL A 249 -14.84 -1.23 5.97
C VAL A 249 -14.31 -0.72 7.30
N TRP A 250 -13.09 -1.13 7.68
CA TRP A 250 -12.39 -0.47 8.77
C TRP A 250 -11.70 0.80 8.25
N PHE A 251 -12.18 1.93 8.71
CA PHE A 251 -11.61 3.24 8.37
C PHE A 251 -10.63 3.68 9.46
N ALA A 252 -9.42 4.04 9.08
CA ALA A 252 -8.36 4.45 9.99
C ALA A 252 -7.62 5.70 9.49
N ALA A 253 -7.92 6.85 10.09
CA ALA A 253 -7.19 8.11 9.92
C ALA A 253 -6.38 8.39 11.18
N SER A 254 -5.42 7.51 11.51
CA SER A 254 -4.67 7.54 12.77
C SER A 254 -3.15 7.50 12.58
N GLY A 255 -2.66 7.71 11.37
CA GLY A 255 -1.25 7.85 11.08
C GLY A 255 -0.66 9.12 11.70
N ALA A 256 0.66 9.17 11.84
CA ALA A 256 1.39 10.28 12.49
C ALA A 256 1.14 11.67 11.84
N SER A 257 0.71 11.70 10.58
CA SER A 257 0.35 12.94 9.88
C SER A 257 -1.03 13.49 10.25
N ASN A 258 -1.87 12.71 10.95
CA ASN A 258 -3.21 13.14 11.36
C ASN A 258 -3.15 13.77 12.76
N ALA A 259 -3.49 15.04 12.88
CA ALA A 259 -3.49 15.76 14.16
C ALA A 259 -4.56 15.19 15.14
N ILE A 260 -5.69 14.71 14.59
CA ILE A 260 -6.75 14.04 15.35
C ILE A 260 -6.89 12.61 14.82
N PRO A 261 -6.56 11.60 15.63
CA PRO A 261 -6.72 10.21 15.20
C PRO A 261 -8.19 9.81 15.20
N ILE A 262 -8.65 9.22 14.10
CA ILE A 262 -10.02 8.72 13.93
C ILE A 262 -9.95 7.27 13.47
N GLN A 263 -10.68 6.39 14.15
CA GLN A 263 -10.82 4.99 13.74
C GLN A 263 -12.25 4.54 13.96
N ALA A 264 -12.83 3.85 13.01
CA ALA A 264 -14.17 3.29 13.12
C ALA A 264 -14.36 2.11 12.15
N THR A 265 -15.14 1.13 12.53
CA THR A 265 -15.76 0.21 11.59
C THR A 265 -16.96 0.93 10.99
N LEU A 266 -16.98 1.08 9.69
CA LEU A 266 -18.15 1.60 8.97
C LEU A 266 -18.97 0.39 8.55
N ASP A 267 -20.22 0.35 9.03
CA ASP A 267 -21.19 -0.64 8.59
C ASP A 267 -21.95 -0.10 7.37
N ARG A 268 -22.44 -1.01 6.54
CA ARG A 268 -23.25 -0.64 5.39
C ARG A 268 -24.44 0.21 5.87
N LYS A 269 -24.65 1.38 5.28
CA LYS A 269 -25.84 2.19 5.55
C LYS A 269 -27.05 1.42 5.05
N SER A 270 -27.92 1.03 5.96
CA SER A 270 -29.22 0.41 5.66
C SER A 270 -30.22 1.45 5.17
#